data_dc02fbf399b8b9bcfd8387b5a31e3e63
#
_entry.id   dc02fbf399b8b9bcfd8387b5a31e3e63
#
_cell.length_a   1.000
_cell.length_b   1.000
_cell.length_c   1.000
_cell.angle_alpha   90.00
_cell.angle_beta   90.00
_cell.angle_gamma   90.00
#
_symmetry.space_group_name_H-M   'P 1'
#
loop_
_entity.id
_entity.type
_entity.pdbx_description
1 polymer ?
#
loop_
_entity_poly.entity_id
_entity_poly.type
_entity_poly.pdbx_seq_one_letter_code
_entity_poly.pdbx_strand_id
1 'polypeptide(L)'
;MNQIKKVFFLHIPKTGGGFINNLFRKLVSHDKHLEHLQNYVHLEGKNFSEQTYLSGHIPLKRFQKIVHDSEDRLIFTMIREPYSHLISHISWIRNLTQDPPRFNVHPKVVQKLALKLAQINFEDISEVNEFINGIDGYALAAFDNRQVRYFVDPLDTEWTNSAHKSEAINMANKISYVGIFEDFENSVWEILRVLDLKENISLDSELVNSANRKVINDIHDKPELKKILYPLVCYDSALYKKFIKTDLSNS
;
A
#
# COMPACT_ATOMS: atom_id res chain seq x y z
N MET A 1 -16.59 -23.36 -15.44
CA MET A 1 -15.93 -22.41 -14.54
C MET A 1 -16.13 -21.03 -15.12
N ASN A 2 -16.75 -20.11 -14.37
CA ASN A 2 -16.87 -18.72 -14.84
C ASN A 2 -15.45 -18.16 -14.99
N GLN A 3 -15.21 -17.45 -16.09
CA GLN A 3 -13.93 -16.82 -16.35
C GLN A 3 -13.73 -15.70 -15.33
N ILE A 4 -12.65 -15.75 -14.54
CA ILE A 4 -12.30 -14.70 -13.58
C ILE A 4 -12.09 -13.39 -14.34
N LYS A 5 -12.76 -12.33 -13.91
CA LYS A 5 -12.60 -10.99 -14.47
C LYS A 5 -11.14 -10.52 -14.34
N LYS A 6 -10.66 -9.73 -15.29
CA LYS A 6 -9.33 -9.13 -15.19
C LYS A 6 -9.29 -8.16 -14.03
N VAL A 7 -8.23 -8.22 -13.24
CA VAL A 7 -8.09 -7.39 -12.03
C VAL A 7 -6.73 -6.72 -11.96
N PHE A 8 -6.70 -5.57 -11.30
CA PHE A 8 -5.48 -4.94 -10.83
C PHE A 8 -5.57 -4.67 -9.33
N PHE A 9 -4.65 -5.24 -8.58
CA PHE A 9 -4.45 -4.92 -7.18
C PHE A 9 -3.43 -3.79 -7.05
N LEU A 10 -3.93 -2.58 -6.76
CA LEU A 10 -3.11 -1.44 -6.39
C LEU A 10 -2.48 -1.72 -5.03
N HIS A 11 -1.30 -2.35 -5.05
CA HIS A 11 -0.64 -2.84 -3.85
C HIS A 11 0.13 -1.73 -3.13
N ILE A 12 -0.53 -1.04 -2.21
CA ILE A 12 0.13 -0.13 -1.27
C ILE A 12 0.97 -0.97 -0.30
N PRO A 13 2.27 -0.71 -0.12
CA PRO A 13 3.10 -1.48 0.81
C PRO A 13 2.54 -1.47 2.23
N LYS A 14 2.67 -2.56 2.99
CA LYS A 14 2.28 -2.65 4.41
C LYS A 14 0.77 -2.62 4.70
N THR A 15 -0.06 -2.93 3.71
CA THR A 15 -1.52 -3.05 3.83
C THR A 15 -2.03 -4.49 3.62
N GLY A 16 -1.20 -5.51 3.88
CA GLY A 16 -1.62 -6.92 3.76
C GLY A 16 -1.49 -7.54 2.37
N GLY A 17 -0.81 -6.87 1.44
CA GLY A 17 -0.73 -7.31 0.04
C GLY A 17 -0.07 -8.66 -0.18
N GLY A 18 0.80 -9.13 0.72
CA GLY A 18 1.36 -10.49 0.64
C GLY A 18 0.28 -11.57 0.73
N PHE A 19 -0.72 -11.39 1.60
CA PHE A 19 -1.86 -12.28 1.69
C PHE A 19 -2.68 -12.25 0.39
N ILE A 20 -3.01 -11.07 -0.10
CA ILE A 20 -3.81 -10.89 -1.34
C ILE A 20 -3.10 -11.56 -2.52
N ASN A 21 -1.81 -11.32 -2.72
CA ASN A 21 -1.04 -11.96 -3.78
C ASN A 21 -1.05 -13.49 -3.65
N ASN A 22 -0.86 -14.03 -2.43
CA ASN A 22 -0.92 -15.49 -2.19
C ASN A 22 -2.31 -16.07 -2.48
N LEU A 23 -3.37 -15.34 -2.14
CA LEU A 23 -4.74 -15.75 -2.46
C LEU A 23 -4.93 -15.84 -3.98
N PHE A 24 -4.59 -14.79 -4.72
CA PHE A 24 -4.75 -14.78 -6.18
C PHE A 24 -3.81 -15.77 -6.90
N ARG A 25 -2.66 -16.10 -6.33
CA ARG A 25 -1.78 -17.17 -6.85
C ARG A 25 -2.43 -18.56 -6.80
N LYS A 26 -3.38 -18.76 -5.87
CA LYS A 26 -4.16 -20.01 -5.81
C LYS A 26 -5.38 -20.00 -6.74
N LEU A 27 -5.90 -18.82 -7.10
CA LEU A 27 -7.12 -18.65 -7.88
C LEU A 27 -6.88 -18.52 -9.38
N VAL A 28 -5.73 -18.00 -9.77
CA VAL A 28 -5.39 -17.70 -11.16
C VAL A 28 -4.21 -18.57 -11.59
N SER A 29 -4.26 -19.12 -12.82
CA SER A 29 -3.16 -19.91 -13.36
C SER A 29 -1.87 -19.09 -13.43
N HIS A 30 -0.73 -19.74 -13.24
CA HIS A 30 0.59 -19.11 -13.11
C HIS A 30 0.94 -18.20 -14.30
N ASP A 31 0.58 -18.59 -15.52
CA ASP A 31 0.80 -17.84 -16.77
C ASP A 31 -0.05 -16.56 -16.87
N LYS A 32 -1.14 -16.47 -16.11
CA LYS A 32 -2.07 -15.32 -16.06
C LYS A 32 -1.96 -14.49 -14.81
N HIS A 33 -0.99 -14.79 -13.95
CA HIS A 33 -0.74 -14.12 -12.67
C HIS A 33 0.58 -13.36 -12.71
N LEU A 34 0.57 -12.04 -12.54
CA LEU A 34 1.75 -11.21 -12.51
C LEU A 34 1.77 -10.28 -11.28
N GLU A 35 2.75 -10.48 -10.43
CA GLU A 35 3.06 -9.60 -9.30
C GLU A 35 4.23 -8.66 -9.64
N HIS A 36 4.42 -7.65 -8.79
CA HIS A 36 5.53 -6.70 -8.92
C HIS A 36 5.61 -6.02 -10.28
N LEU A 37 4.44 -5.56 -10.78
CA LEU A 37 4.32 -4.89 -12.08
C LEU A 37 5.34 -3.73 -12.24
N GLN A 38 5.74 -3.07 -11.15
CA GLN A 38 6.77 -2.01 -11.17
C GLN A 38 8.11 -2.46 -11.76
N ASN A 39 8.41 -3.76 -11.74
CA ASN A 39 9.65 -4.29 -12.33
C ASN A 39 9.59 -4.39 -13.86
N TYR A 40 8.41 -4.22 -14.44
CA TYR A 40 8.15 -4.39 -15.88
C TYR A 40 7.78 -3.09 -16.59
N VAL A 41 7.58 -1.99 -15.88
CA VAL A 41 7.12 -0.70 -16.45
C VAL A 41 8.14 -0.03 -17.37
N HIS A 42 9.40 -0.45 -17.32
CA HIS A 42 10.45 0.04 -18.20
C HIS A 42 10.51 -0.70 -19.55
N LEU A 43 9.73 -1.76 -19.71
CA LEU A 43 9.65 -2.54 -20.96
C LEU A 43 8.60 -1.86 -21.87
N GLU A 44 9.04 -0.93 -22.71
CA GLU A 44 8.19 -0.29 -23.70
C GLU A 44 7.47 -1.33 -24.58
N GLY A 45 6.17 -1.11 -24.80
CA GLY A 45 5.35 -1.98 -25.64
C GLY A 45 4.96 -3.33 -25.05
N LYS A 46 5.27 -3.62 -23.78
CA LYS A 46 4.83 -4.86 -23.15
C LYS A 46 3.31 -4.90 -23.02
N ASN A 47 2.72 -5.93 -23.60
CA ASN A 47 1.29 -6.20 -23.50
C ASN A 47 0.99 -7.04 -22.26
N PHE A 48 0.05 -6.59 -21.42
CA PHE A 48 -0.42 -7.29 -20.22
C PHE A 48 -1.85 -7.84 -20.38
N SER A 49 -2.40 -7.82 -21.60
CA SER A 49 -3.79 -8.22 -21.85
C SER A 49 -4.09 -9.69 -21.52
N GLU A 50 -3.07 -10.55 -21.58
CA GLU A 50 -3.21 -11.97 -21.26
C GLU A 50 -3.26 -12.25 -19.74
N GLN A 51 -2.77 -11.32 -18.91
CA GLN A 51 -2.80 -11.48 -17.47
C GLN A 51 -4.19 -11.20 -16.91
N THR A 52 -4.74 -12.17 -16.20
CA THR A 52 -6.00 -12.02 -15.45
C THR A 52 -5.76 -11.24 -14.17
N TYR A 53 -4.64 -11.49 -13.47
CA TYR A 53 -4.26 -10.78 -12.26
C TYR A 53 -2.99 -10.00 -12.45
N LEU A 54 -3.06 -8.71 -12.15
CA LEU A 54 -1.91 -7.82 -12.05
C LEU A 54 -1.83 -7.24 -10.64
N SER A 55 -0.65 -7.17 -10.07
CA SER A 55 -0.42 -6.40 -8.84
C SER A 55 0.95 -5.73 -8.85
N GLY A 56 1.06 -4.62 -8.11
CA GLY A 56 2.36 -3.96 -7.99
C GLY A 56 2.33 -2.69 -7.16
N HIS A 57 3.54 -2.28 -6.76
CA HIS A 57 3.80 -1.01 -6.09
C HIS A 57 3.91 0.12 -7.13
N ILE A 58 2.86 0.31 -7.92
CA ILE A 58 2.81 1.32 -8.97
C ILE A 58 1.60 2.22 -8.73
N PRO A 59 1.74 3.56 -8.73
CA PRO A 59 0.63 4.48 -8.59
C PRO A 59 -0.45 4.27 -9.66
N LEU A 60 -1.71 4.47 -9.27
CA LEU A 60 -2.87 4.24 -10.13
C LEU A 60 -2.79 5.01 -11.45
N LYS A 61 -2.42 6.29 -11.42
CA LYS A 61 -2.24 7.08 -12.64
C LYS A 61 -1.18 6.50 -13.57
N ARG A 62 -0.09 5.99 -13.01
CA ARG A 62 0.97 5.37 -13.82
C ARG A 62 0.52 4.04 -14.39
N PHE A 63 -0.19 3.22 -13.60
CA PHE A 63 -0.81 1.99 -14.09
C PHE A 63 -1.72 2.26 -15.28
N GLN A 64 -2.62 3.25 -15.19
CA GLN A 64 -3.54 3.62 -16.26
C GLN A 64 -2.85 4.08 -17.55
N LYS A 65 -1.64 4.65 -17.46
CA LYS A 65 -0.86 5.07 -18.62
C LYS A 65 -0.16 3.92 -19.34
N ILE A 66 0.29 2.89 -18.61
CA ILE A 66 1.14 1.83 -19.16
C ILE A 66 0.39 0.55 -19.49
N VAL A 67 -0.79 0.32 -18.91
CA VAL A 67 -1.59 -0.88 -19.16
C VAL A 67 -2.77 -0.52 -20.04
N HIS A 68 -2.72 -0.96 -21.31
CA HIS A 68 -3.69 -0.57 -22.34
C HIS A 68 -5.13 -0.96 -22.02
N ASP A 69 -5.35 -2.10 -21.34
CA ASP A 69 -6.67 -2.57 -20.91
C ASP A 69 -6.99 -2.20 -19.46
N SER A 70 -6.42 -1.10 -18.96
CA SER A 70 -6.60 -0.66 -17.57
C SER A 70 -8.06 -0.33 -17.24
N GLU A 71 -8.83 0.16 -18.20
CA GLU A 71 -10.26 0.51 -18.04
C GLU A 71 -11.16 -0.73 -17.96
N ASP A 72 -10.73 -1.86 -18.54
CA ASP A 72 -11.47 -3.12 -18.53
C ASP A 72 -11.21 -3.95 -17.27
N ARG A 73 -10.30 -3.50 -16.40
CA ARG A 73 -9.92 -4.21 -15.17
C ARG A 73 -10.69 -3.72 -13.97
N LEU A 74 -11.14 -4.65 -13.14
CA LEU A 74 -11.57 -4.32 -11.79
C LEU A 74 -10.35 -3.92 -10.97
N ILE A 75 -10.39 -2.73 -10.41
CA ILE A 75 -9.27 -2.20 -9.61
C ILE A 75 -9.69 -2.21 -8.15
N PHE A 76 -8.86 -2.80 -7.30
CA PHE A 76 -9.06 -2.73 -5.86
C PHE A 76 -7.74 -2.45 -5.12
N THR A 77 -7.85 -1.98 -3.89
CA THR A 77 -6.72 -1.72 -3.00
C THR A 77 -7.09 -2.00 -1.55
N MET A 78 -6.08 -2.03 -0.70
CA MET A 78 -6.22 -2.01 0.75
C MET A 78 -5.56 -0.75 1.28
N ILE A 79 -6.25 -0.03 2.16
CA ILE A 79 -5.68 1.08 2.94
C ILE A 79 -5.62 0.70 4.41
N ARG A 80 -4.80 1.40 5.17
CA ARG A 80 -4.53 1.12 6.57
C ARG A 80 -4.61 2.39 7.40
N GLU A 81 -4.88 2.28 8.72
CA GLU A 81 -4.79 3.41 9.63
C GLU A 81 -3.45 4.13 9.45
N PRO A 82 -3.45 5.45 9.17
CA PRO A 82 -2.28 6.15 8.63
C PRO A 82 -1.03 6.14 9.51
N TYR A 83 -1.17 6.28 10.82
CA TYR A 83 -0.01 6.19 11.72
C TYR A 83 0.54 4.77 11.78
N SER A 84 -0.32 3.77 11.91
CA SER A 84 0.06 2.36 11.88
C SER A 84 0.72 1.98 10.56
N HIS A 85 0.25 2.55 9.45
CA HIS A 85 0.84 2.37 8.13
C HIS A 85 2.26 2.95 8.08
N LEU A 86 2.42 4.24 8.45
CA LEU A 86 3.70 4.93 8.46
C LEU A 86 4.73 4.20 9.33
N ILE A 87 4.36 3.84 10.56
CA ILE A 87 5.23 3.13 11.50
C ILE A 87 5.62 1.76 10.97
N SER A 88 4.65 1.02 10.41
CA SER A 88 4.94 -0.28 9.78
C SER A 88 5.93 -0.14 8.63
N HIS A 89 5.85 0.94 7.86
CA HIS A 89 6.75 1.18 6.73
C HIS A 89 8.14 1.59 7.19
N ILE A 90 8.25 2.52 8.13
CA ILE A 90 9.53 2.91 8.76
C ILE A 90 10.22 1.68 9.35
N SER A 91 9.50 0.91 10.17
CA SER A 91 10.04 -0.29 10.81
C SER A 91 10.51 -1.33 9.80
N TRP A 92 9.77 -1.53 8.72
CA TRP A 92 10.15 -2.46 7.66
C TRP A 92 11.46 -2.03 6.98
N ILE A 93 11.60 -0.75 6.60
CA ILE A 93 12.83 -0.24 5.97
C ILE A 93 14.00 -0.33 6.96
N ARG A 94 13.81 0.11 8.20
CA ARG A 94 14.84 0.06 9.26
C ARG A 94 15.35 -1.36 9.46
N ASN A 95 14.46 -2.35 9.54
CA ASN A 95 14.79 -3.75 9.82
C ASN A 95 15.49 -4.46 8.64
N LEU A 96 15.55 -3.85 7.45
CA LEU A 96 16.36 -4.39 6.36
C LEU A 96 17.85 -4.50 6.75
N THR A 97 18.34 -3.60 7.61
CA THR A 97 19.75 -3.64 8.08
C THR A 97 20.08 -4.88 8.91
N GLN A 98 19.07 -5.57 9.44
CA GLN A 98 19.21 -6.79 10.24
C GLN A 98 19.13 -8.08 9.39
N ASP A 99 18.85 -7.96 8.09
CA ASP A 99 18.74 -9.07 7.14
C ASP A 99 19.61 -8.78 5.90
N PRO A 100 20.94 -9.08 5.95
CA PRO A 100 21.86 -8.75 4.88
C PRO A 100 21.48 -9.30 3.49
N PRO A 101 20.98 -10.53 3.33
CA PRO A 101 20.53 -11.03 2.05
C PRO A 101 19.41 -10.16 1.47
N ARG A 102 18.43 -9.80 2.29
CA ARG A 102 17.30 -8.96 1.90
C ARG A 102 17.72 -7.51 1.65
N PHE A 103 18.60 -6.96 2.49
CA PHE A 103 19.14 -5.61 2.33
C PHE A 103 19.83 -5.43 0.98
N ASN A 104 20.68 -6.41 0.57
CA ASN A 104 21.51 -6.32 -0.63
C ASN A 104 20.73 -6.37 -1.95
N VAL A 105 19.52 -6.94 -1.96
CA VAL A 105 18.68 -6.99 -3.18
C VAL A 105 17.88 -5.71 -3.41
N HIS A 106 17.82 -4.80 -2.40
CA HIS A 106 17.10 -3.54 -2.54
C HIS A 106 17.95 -2.47 -3.28
N PRO A 107 17.28 -1.51 -3.97
CA PRO A 107 17.97 -0.37 -4.58
C PRO A 107 18.79 0.43 -3.58
N LYS A 108 19.88 1.04 -4.04
CA LYS A 108 20.81 1.84 -3.19
C LYS A 108 20.12 2.95 -2.40
N VAL A 109 19.07 3.56 -2.95
CA VAL A 109 18.29 4.60 -2.24
C VAL A 109 17.55 4.02 -1.02
N VAL A 110 17.01 2.81 -1.13
CA VAL A 110 16.38 2.09 0.00
C VAL A 110 17.42 1.70 1.05
N GLN A 111 18.58 1.17 0.61
CA GLN A 111 19.68 0.81 1.49
C GLN A 111 20.17 2.02 2.31
N LYS A 112 20.39 3.17 1.65
CA LYS A 112 20.78 4.43 2.33
C LYS A 112 19.75 4.87 3.36
N LEU A 113 18.47 4.82 3.01
CA LEU A 113 17.40 5.17 3.94
C LEU A 113 17.35 4.20 5.13
N ALA A 114 17.52 2.89 4.90
CA ALA A 114 17.55 1.89 5.96
C ALA A 114 18.68 2.16 6.96
N LEU A 115 19.89 2.47 6.47
CA LEU A 115 21.05 2.82 7.31
C LEU A 115 20.78 4.11 8.11
N LYS A 116 20.18 5.14 7.49
CA LYS A 116 19.81 6.39 8.18
C LYS A 116 18.81 6.12 9.30
N LEU A 117 17.74 5.36 9.02
CA LEU A 117 16.71 5.00 10.00
C LEU A 117 17.24 4.13 11.15
N ALA A 118 18.26 3.29 10.91
CA ALA A 118 18.87 2.46 11.95
C ALA A 118 19.60 3.29 13.01
N GLN A 119 20.06 4.49 12.67
CA GLN A 119 20.78 5.41 13.56
C GLN A 119 19.85 6.28 14.42
N ILE A 120 18.56 6.39 14.04
CA ILE A 120 17.61 7.26 14.74
C ILE A 120 17.09 6.56 16.00
N ASN A 121 17.18 7.25 17.13
CA ASN A 121 16.47 6.86 18.33
C ASN A 121 15.03 7.39 18.27
N PHE A 122 14.08 6.52 17.98
CA PHE A 122 12.64 6.89 17.91
C PHE A 122 12.02 7.19 19.28
N GLU A 123 12.75 7.04 20.37
CA GLU A 123 12.33 7.51 21.70
C GLU A 123 12.74 8.96 21.95
N ASP A 124 13.73 9.46 21.21
CA ASP A 124 14.14 10.86 21.26
C ASP A 124 13.35 11.68 20.23
N ILE A 125 12.44 12.50 20.74
CA ILE A 125 11.56 13.37 19.94
C ILE A 125 12.36 14.37 19.11
N SER A 126 13.50 14.84 19.60
CA SER A 126 14.37 15.78 18.89
C SER A 126 14.98 15.13 17.64
N GLU A 127 15.53 13.92 17.78
CA GLU A 127 16.08 13.18 16.62
C GLU A 127 15.01 12.87 15.58
N VAL A 128 13.81 12.46 16.00
CA VAL A 128 12.69 12.21 15.09
C VAL A 128 12.28 13.51 14.37
N ASN A 129 12.17 14.63 15.09
CA ASN A 129 11.81 15.91 14.51
C ASN A 129 12.87 16.40 13.50
N GLU A 130 14.15 16.25 13.82
CA GLU A 130 15.25 16.56 12.90
C GLU A 130 15.17 15.70 11.62
N PHE A 131 14.93 14.40 11.79
CA PHE A 131 14.75 13.49 10.66
C PHE A 131 13.58 13.93 9.77
N ILE A 132 12.41 14.22 10.35
CA ILE A 132 11.20 14.60 9.59
C ILE A 132 11.41 15.93 8.86
N ASN A 133 12.05 16.91 9.48
CA ASN A 133 12.35 18.22 8.85
C ASN A 133 13.39 18.10 7.73
N GLY A 134 14.22 17.08 7.74
CA GLY A 134 15.26 16.83 6.75
C GLY A 134 14.94 15.72 5.73
N ILE A 135 13.68 15.27 5.64
CA ILE A 135 13.33 14.24 4.63
C ILE A 135 13.21 14.88 3.24
N ASP A 136 13.79 14.20 2.26
CA ASP A 136 13.76 14.57 0.85
C ASP A 136 13.76 13.32 -0.06
N GLY A 137 13.62 13.54 -1.37
CA GLY A 137 13.76 12.51 -2.39
C GLY A 137 12.99 11.22 -2.05
N TYR A 138 13.68 10.09 -2.05
CA TYR A 138 13.05 8.80 -1.79
C TYR A 138 12.43 8.70 -0.38
N ALA A 139 13.02 9.32 0.65
CA ALA A 139 12.45 9.31 2.00
C ALA A 139 11.12 10.06 2.04
N LEU A 140 11.04 11.21 1.36
CA LEU A 140 9.79 11.96 1.19
C LEU A 140 8.75 11.10 0.47
N ALA A 141 9.10 10.54 -0.68
CA ALA A 141 8.19 9.68 -1.44
C ALA A 141 7.73 8.43 -0.65
N ALA A 142 8.58 7.91 0.25
CA ALA A 142 8.26 6.74 1.06
C ALA A 142 7.32 7.04 2.23
N PHE A 143 7.36 8.25 2.80
CA PHE A 143 6.69 8.53 4.08
C PHE A 143 5.61 9.61 4.01
N ASP A 144 5.72 10.60 3.12
CA ASP A 144 4.73 11.65 3.01
C ASP A 144 3.43 11.14 2.40
N ASN A 145 2.38 11.02 3.23
CA ASN A 145 1.03 10.64 2.83
C ASN A 145 1.02 9.52 1.78
N ARG A 146 1.71 8.43 2.12
CA ARG A 146 2.07 7.37 1.20
C ARG A 146 0.88 6.75 0.49
N GLN A 147 -0.27 6.62 1.15
CA GLN A 147 -1.46 6.03 0.56
C GLN A 147 -2.08 6.97 -0.48
N VAL A 148 -2.12 8.28 -0.21
CA VAL A 148 -2.52 9.31 -1.19
C VAL A 148 -1.62 9.26 -2.43
N ARG A 149 -0.30 9.14 -2.26
CA ARG A 149 0.67 9.05 -3.37
C ARG A 149 0.39 7.90 -4.34
N TYR A 150 -0.15 6.79 -3.85
CA TYR A 150 -0.51 5.66 -4.71
C TYR A 150 -1.69 5.95 -5.66
N PHE A 151 -2.51 6.93 -5.38
CA PHE A 151 -3.56 7.34 -6.30
C PHE A 151 -3.09 8.39 -7.31
N VAL A 152 -2.27 9.37 -6.88
CA VAL A 152 -2.01 10.60 -7.65
C VAL A 152 -0.61 10.70 -8.27
N ASP A 153 0.37 9.91 -7.83
CA ASP A 153 1.73 9.83 -8.38
C ASP A 153 2.46 11.19 -8.47
N PRO A 154 2.60 11.94 -7.37
CA PRO A 154 3.38 13.18 -7.38
C PRO A 154 4.87 12.88 -7.51
N LEU A 155 5.69 13.88 -7.87
CA LEU A 155 7.14 13.73 -7.94
C LEU A 155 7.71 13.32 -6.57
N ASP A 156 8.79 12.55 -6.57
CA ASP A 156 9.46 12.11 -5.34
C ASP A 156 10.02 13.27 -4.50
N THR A 157 10.25 14.43 -5.12
CA THR A 157 10.73 15.66 -4.48
C THR A 157 9.62 16.61 -4.07
N GLU A 158 8.37 16.26 -4.31
CA GLU A 158 7.20 17.09 -4.06
C GLU A 158 6.43 16.60 -2.83
N TRP A 159 6.17 17.50 -1.87
CA TRP A 159 5.25 17.24 -0.78
C TRP A 159 3.81 17.13 -1.28
N THR A 160 3.06 16.18 -0.74
CA THR A 160 1.62 16.13 -1.01
C THR A 160 0.93 17.37 -0.45
N ASN A 161 -0.18 17.74 -1.07
CA ASN A 161 -0.96 18.93 -0.73
C ASN A 161 -2.48 18.65 -0.78
N SER A 162 -3.29 19.67 -0.51
CA SER A 162 -4.76 19.54 -0.49
C SER A 162 -5.36 19.15 -1.85
N ALA A 163 -4.72 19.53 -2.97
CA ALA A 163 -5.16 19.13 -4.30
C ALA A 163 -4.93 17.64 -4.51
N HIS A 164 -3.75 17.13 -4.14
CA HIS A 164 -3.42 15.69 -4.18
C HIS A 164 -4.39 14.87 -3.32
N LYS A 165 -4.72 15.34 -2.11
CA LYS A 165 -5.74 14.71 -1.25
C LYS A 165 -7.09 14.60 -1.96
N SER A 166 -7.57 15.71 -2.52
CA SER A 166 -8.90 15.76 -3.17
C SER A 166 -8.94 14.86 -4.39
N GLU A 167 -7.87 14.86 -5.18
CA GLU A 167 -7.74 13.99 -6.35
C GLU A 167 -7.67 12.51 -5.94
N ALA A 168 -6.88 12.16 -4.92
CA ALA A 168 -6.78 10.79 -4.42
C ALA A 168 -8.14 10.23 -3.96
N ILE A 169 -8.93 11.04 -3.23
CA ILE A 169 -10.30 10.66 -2.82
C ILE A 169 -11.19 10.45 -4.05
N ASN A 170 -11.11 11.33 -5.05
CA ASN A 170 -11.89 11.17 -6.28
C ASN A 170 -11.51 9.91 -7.05
N MET A 171 -10.21 9.59 -7.15
CA MET A 171 -9.75 8.37 -7.81
C MET A 171 -10.13 7.11 -7.01
N ALA A 172 -10.01 7.15 -5.70
CA ALA A 172 -10.41 6.05 -4.82
C ALA A 172 -11.92 5.74 -4.90
N ASN A 173 -12.77 6.75 -5.09
CA ASN A 173 -14.21 6.55 -5.32
C ASN A 173 -14.54 5.92 -6.68
N LYS A 174 -13.62 5.91 -7.64
CA LYS A 174 -13.84 5.37 -9.00
C LYS A 174 -13.35 3.94 -9.18
N ILE A 175 -12.51 3.45 -8.28
CA ILE A 175 -12.07 2.04 -8.35
C ILE A 175 -13.13 1.10 -7.79
N SER A 176 -12.99 -0.17 -8.10
CA SER A 176 -14.03 -1.18 -7.79
C SER A 176 -14.21 -1.43 -6.30
N TYR A 177 -13.12 -1.36 -5.50
CA TYR A 177 -13.20 -1.52 -4.05
C TYR A 177 -11.97 -0.97 -3.33
N VAL A 178 -12.21 -0.35 -2.17
CA VAL A 178 -11.17 0.07 -1.21
C VAL A 178 -11.40 -0.69 0.10
N GLY A 179 -10.56 -1.67 0.39
CA GLY A 179 -10.59 -2.43 1.64
C GLY A 179 -9.84 -1.72 2.77
N ILE A 180 -10.21 -2.06 3.99
CA ILE A 180 -9.63 -1.54 5.24
C ILE A 180 -8.80 -2.65 5.90
N PHE A 181 -7.51 -2.37 6.17
CA PHE A 181 -6.61 -3.36 6.74
C PHE A 181 -7.03 -3.79 8.16
N GLU A 182 -7.59 -2.87 8.94
CA GLU A 182 -8.08 -3.13 10.30
C GLU A 182 -9.33 -4.04 10.31
N ASP A 183 -10.06 -4.08 9.19
CA ASP A 183 -11.18 -5.00 8.94
C ASP A 183 -10.83 -5.95 7.78
N PHE A 184 -9.68 -6.61 7.93
CA PHE A 184 -9.02 -7.35 6.85
C PHE A 184 -9.87 -8.47 6.27
N GLU A 185 -10.47 -9.28 7.13
CA GLU A 185 -11.26 -10.44 6.72
C GLU A 185 -12.48 -10.03 5.91
N ASN A 186 -13.29 -9.08 6.42
CA ASN A 186 -14.43 -8.54 5.68
C ASN A 186 -14.01 -7.88 4.37
N SER A 187 -12.89 -7.13 4.38
CA SER A 187 -12.36 -6.50 3.17
C SER A 187 -11.98 -7.54 2.11
N VAL A 188 -11.37 -8.66 2.50
CA VAL A 188 -11.06 -9.76 1.57
C VAL A 188 -12.34 -10.40 1.04
N TRP A 189 -13.34 -10.66 1.89
CA TRP A 189 -14.64 -11.20 1.45
C TRP A 189 -15.35 -10.27 0.47
N GLU A 190 -15.29 -8.97 0.67
CA GLU A 190 -15.87 -7.99 -0.26
C GLU A 190 -15.12 -7.96 -1.60
N ILE A 191 -13.78 -8.04 -1.59
CA ILE A 191 -13.00 -8.19 -2.83
C ILE A 191 -13.47 -9.43 -3.60
N LEU A 192 -13.59 -10.58 -2.94
CA LEU A 192 -14.04 -11.81 -3.57
C LEU A 192 -15.49 -11.69 -4.09
N ARG A 193 -16.37 -10.98 -3.37
CA ARG A 193 -17.74 -10.73 -3.80
C ARG A 193 -17.80 -9.87 -5.07
N VAL A 194 -17.02 -8.79 -5.13
CA VAL A 194 -16.93 -7.93 -6.33
C VAL A 194 -16.43 -8.69 -7.56
N LEU A 195 -15.62 -9.73 -7.32
CA LEU A 195 -15.08 -10.59 -8.37
C LEU A 195 -15.97 -11.82 -8.71
N ASP A 196 -17.12 -11.97 -8.07
CA ASP A 196 -18.01 -13.13 -8.20
C ASP A 196 -17.32 -14.47 -7.81
N LEU A 197 -16.40 -14.43 -6.82
CA LEU A 197 -15.60 -15.60 -6.41
C LEU A 197 -15.96 -16.17 -5.04
N LYS A 198 -16.95 -15.60 -4.34
CA LYS A 198 -17.24 -15.89 -2.92
C LYS A 198 -17.61 -17.36 -2.64
N GLU A 199 -18.26 -18.05 -3.57
CA GLU A 199 -18.84 -19.39 -3.33
C GLU A 199 -17.83 -20.55 -3.30
N ASN A 200 -16.58 -20.31 -3.72
CA ASN A 200 -15.60 -21.38 -3.96
C ASN A 200 -14.33 -21.28 -3.10
N ILE A 201 -14.30 -20.42 -2.09
CA ILE A 201 -13.06 -20.11 -1.36
C ILE A 201 -13.26 -20.24 0.15
N SER A 202 -12.45 -21.06 0.80
CA SER A 202 -12.24 -21.01 2.24
C SER A 202 -11.00 -20.13 2.53
N LEU A 203 -11.16 -19.10 3.34
CA LEU A 203 -10.01 -18.33 3.81
C LEU A 203 -9.32 -19.12 4.92
N ASP A 204 -8.04 -19.39 4.73
CA ASP A 204 -7.20 -20.02 5.73
C ASP A 204 -6.94 -19.02 6.87
N SER A 205 -7.46 -19.33 8.06
CA SER A 205 -7.36 -18.47 9.25
C SER A 205 -5.91 -18.19 9.68
N GLU A 206 -4.97 -19.09 9.39
CA GLU A 206 -3.55 -18.88 9.69
C GLU A 206 -2.94 -17.77 8.81
N LEU A 207 -3.39 -17.67 7.56
CA LEU A 207 -2.93 -16.62 6.64
C LEU A 207 -3.48 -15.23 7.05
N VAL A 208 -4.72 -15.16 7.52
CA VAL A 208 -5.32 -13.92 8.03
C VAL A 208 -4.56 -13.45 9.28
N ASN A 209 -4.25 -14.34 10.20
CA ASN A 209 -3.51 -14.03 11.43
C ASN A 209 -2.07 -13.57 11.17
N SER A 210 -1.43 -14.00 10.08
CA SER A 210 -0.10 -13.53 9.72
C SER A 210 -0.04 -12.05 9.31
N ALA A 211 -1.14 -11.50 8.79
CA ALA A 211 -1.27 -10.09 8.44
C ALA A 211 -1.32 -9.17 9.70
N ASN A 212 -1.80 -9.71 10.82
CA ASN A 212 -1.97 -9.00 12.10
C ASN A 212 -0.74 -9.01 13.02
N ARG A 213 0.45 -9.43 12.55
CA ARG A 213 1.66 -9.45 13.38
C ARG A 213 1.98 -8.07 13.95
N LYS A 214 2.14 -8.02 15.27
CA LYS A 214 2.45 -6.83 16.07
C LYS A 214 3.50 -5.95 15.42
N VAL A 215 3.08 -4.78 14.96
CA VAL A 215 3.95 -3.65 14.67
C VAL A 215 4.34 -3.01 16.00
N ILE A 216 5.53 -2.48 16.09
CA ILE A 216 6.10 -1.81 17.26
C ILE A 216 5.03 -0.97 17.97
N ASN A 217 4.58 -1.45 19.14
CA ASN A 217 3.52 -0.80 19.93
C ASN A 217 3.96 0.54 20.55
N ASP A 218 5.26 0.83 20.57
CA ASP A 218 5.83 1.88 21.42
C ASP A 218 5.63 3.31 20.88
N ILE A 219 5.27 3.47 19.59
CA ILE A 219 5.10 4.79 18.97
C ILE A 219 3.65 5.30 19.09
N HIS A 220 2.67 4.38 19.18
CA HIS A 220 1.25 4.75 19.16
C HIS A 220 0.78 5.57 20.36
N ASP A 221 1.42 5.44 21.50
CA ASP A 221 0.96 6.01 22.77
C ASP A 221 1.66 7.34 23.13
N LYS A 222 2.52 7.88 22.24
CA LYS A 222 3.23 9.15 22.47
C LYS A 222 2.53 10.30 21.71
N PRO A 223 1.72 11.16 22.37
CA PRO A 223 0.98 12.25 21.70
C PRO A 223 1.90 13.26 20.98
N GLU A 224 3.07 13.53 21.55
CA GLU A 224 4.06 14.43 20.96
C GLU A 224 4.63 13.87 19.65
N LEU A 225 4.93 12.57 19.61
CA LEU A 225 5.41 11.92 18.42
C LEU A 225 4.33 11.92 17.31
N LYS A 226 3.07 11.67 17.67
CA LYS A 226 1.95 11.82 16.73
C LYS A 226 1.87 13.21 16.13
N LYS A 227 2.10 14.26 16.94
CA LYS A 227 2.10 15.65 16.47
C LYS A 227 3.21 15.91 15.44
N ILE A 228 4.41 15.39 15.69
CA ILE A 228 5.56 15.53 14.78
C ILE A 228 5.33 14.76 13.48
N LEU A 229 4.74 13.55 13.56
CA LEU A 229 4.47 12.72 12.40
C LEU A 229 3.21 13.16 11.61
N TYR A 230 2.37 14.03 12.17
CA TYR A 230 1.11 14.45 11.56
C TYR A 230 1.23 14.95 10.11
N PRO A 231 2.22 15.79 9.74
CA PRO A 231 2.37 16.23 8.35
C PRO A 231 2.50 15.07 7.35
N LEU A 232 3.10 13.95 7.76
CA LEU A 232 3.30 12.76 6.91
C LEU A 232 2.05 11.91 6.72
N VAL A 233 0.98 12.15 7.49
CA VAL A 233 -0.22 11.30 7.51
C VAL A 233 -1.53 12.09 7.41
N CYS A 234 -1.50 13.42 7.37
CA CYS A 234 -2.70 14.24 7.46
C CYS A 234 -3.67 14.03 6.29
N TYR A 235 -3.16 13.84 5.08
CA TYR A 235 -3.98 13.58 3.90
C TYR A 235 -4.37 12.11 3.78
N ASP A 236 -3.50 11.19 4.18
CA ASP A 236 -3.85 9.78 4.35
C ASP A 236 -4.99 9.61 5.37
N SER A 237 -4.97 10.40 6.46
CA SER A 237 -6.04 10.40 7.47
C SER A 237 -7.38 10.87 6.90
N ALA A 238 -7.37 11.84 6.01
CA ALA A 238 -8.58 12.28 5.33
C ALA A 238 -9.11 11.23 4.34
N LEU A 239 -8.22 10.60 3.58
CA LEU A 239 -8.56 9.48 2.69
C LEU A 239 -9.13 8.31 3.50
N TYR A 240 -8.45 7.86 4.53
CA TYR A 240 -8.86 6.74 5.38
C TYR A 240 -10.24 6.98 6.03
N LYS A 241 -10.46 8.17 6.61
CA LYS A 241 -11.76 8.55 7.20
C LYS A 241 -12.92 8.50 6.23
N LYS A 242 -12.67 8.70 4.94
CA LYS A 242 -13.72 8.62 3.92
C LYS A 242 -14.29 7.21 3.78
N PHE A 243 -13.45 6.17 3.97
CA PHE A 243 -13.82 4.78 3.75
C PHE A 243 -14.22 4.02 5.02
N ILE A 244 -13.75 4.44 6.22
CA ILE A 244 -14.22 3.86 7.49
C ILE A 244 -15.69 4.22 7.79
N LYS A 245 -16.16 5.41 7.41
CA LYS A 245 -17.49 5.93 7.83
C LYS A 245 -18.68 5.26 7.16
N THR A 246 -18.49 4.38 6.20
CA THR A 246 -19.61 3.73 5.50
C THR A 246 -20.26 2.60 6.29
N ASP A 247 -19.62 2.05 7.32
CA ASP A 247 -20.14 0.89 8.05
C ASP A 247 -20.93 1.24 9.32
N LEU A 248 -20.85 2.47 9.83
CA LEU A 248 -21.54 2.88 11.07
C LEU A 248 -22.93 3.50 10.86
N SER A 249 -23.39 3.65 9.61
CA SER A 249 -24.70 4.24 9.30
C SER A 249 -25.79 3.20 8.95
N ASN A 250 -25.47 1.90 8.99
CA ASN A 250 -26.41 0.80 8.66
C ASN A 250 -26.60 -0.20 9.81
N SER A 251 -26.33 0.20 11.05
CA SER A 251 -26.66 -0.59 12.25
C SER A 251 -27.76 0.09 13.06
#